data_a20b68c8c7ce944df34f83e80ff757e8
#
_entry.id   a20b68c8c7ce944df34f83e80ff757e8
#
_cell.length_a   1.000
_cell.length_b   1.000
_cell.length_c   1.000
_cell.angle_alpha   90.00
_cell.angle_beta   90.00
_cell.angle_gamma   90.00
#
_symmetry.space_group_name_H-M   'P 1'
#
loop_
_entity.id
_entity.type
_entity.pdbx_description
1 polymer ?
#
loop_
_entity_poly.entity_id
_entity_poly.type
_entity_poly.pdbx_seq_one_letter_code
_entity_poly.pdbx_strand_id
1 'polypeptide(L)'
;MTNKDLELQKREIEILKIWQFPNIIRLLDIFENDTTLFLVLELLPGGDMFDFLQDRGFNIRESQAQVFIKSIATALEYLHSYGIAYRDLKPENILMSSKEDDAEIKLSDFGLSKIIAPNERSDEPFGTISYAAPEVLLGEEYDKSVDLWSLGVVAYLLVSGTLPFDDDNEDLILERAINDDPDYKSPWISKISKEGKHFIKR
;
A
#
# COMPACT_ATOMS: atom_id res chain seq x y z
N MET A 1 9.00 24.19 -5.65
CA MET A 1 9.16 23.13 -4.65
C MET A 1 9.17 23.77 -3.27
N THR A 2 8.33 23.33 -2.36
CA THR A 2 8.35 23.83 -0.97
C THR A 2 9.47 23.13 -0.19
N ASN A 3 9.89 23.70 0.98
CA ASN A 3 10.85 23.01 1.84
C ASN A 3 10.35 21.62 2.28
N LYS A 4 9.02 21.47 2.43
CA LYS A 4 8.39 20.19 2.77
C LYS A 4 8.57 19.15 1.65
N ASP A 5 8.41 19.55 0.39
CA ASP A 5 8.60 18.64 -0.76
C ASP A 5 10.05 18.13 -0.84
N LEU A 6 11.02 19.00 -0.55
CA LEU A 6 12.44 18.63 -0.50
C LEU A 6 12.75 17.63 0.63
N GLU A 7 12.13 17.79 1.78
CA GLU A 7 12.32 16.85 2.91
C GLU A 7 11.73 15.47 2.61
N LEU A 8 10.55 15.43 1.98
CA LEU A 8 9.92 14.17 1.56
C LEU A 8 10.80 13.43 0.53
N GLN A 9 11.32 14.14 -0.47
CA GLN A 9 12.20 13.54 -1.48
C GLN A 9 13.52 13.03 -0.90
N LYS A 10 14.13 13.77 0.04
CA LYS A 10 15.34 13.31 0.72
C LYS A 10 15.09 12.04 1.52
N ARG A 11 13.95 11.96 2.20
CA ARG A 11 13.55 10.79 2.98
C ARG A 11 13.35 9.56 2.09
N GLU A 12 12.65 9.72 0.97
CA GLU A 12 12.49 8.66 -0.03
C GLU A 12 13.83 8.11 -0.50
N ILE A 13 14.76 9.00 -0.85
CA ILE A 13 16.10 8.62 -1.29
C ILE A 13 16.86 7.86 -0.20
N GLU A 14 16.82 8.32 1.05
CA GLU A 14 17.48 7.65 2.16
C GLU A 14 16.93 6.24 2.36
N ILE A 15 15.62 6.08 2.30
CA ILE A 15 14.96 4.76 2.37
C ILE A 15 15.46 3.88 1.22
N LEU A 16 15.35 4.32 -0.03
CA LEU A 16 15.70 3.52 -1.21
C LEU A 16 17.21 3.21 -1.33
N LYS A 17 18.09 4.06 -0.79
CA LYS A 17 19.56 3.81 -0.78
C LYS A 17 19.98 2.71 0.20
N ILE A 18 19.31 2.66 1.34
CA ILE A 18 19.73 1.79 2.47
C ILE A 18 19.06 0.41 2.35
N TRP A 19 17.82 0.37 1.85
CA TRP A 19 16.95 -0.80 1.95
C TRP A 19 16.84 -1.54 0.63
N GLN A 20 17.60 -2.64 0.49
CA GLN A 20 17.48 -3.57 -0.64
C GLN A 20 16.72 -4.81 -0.17
N PHE A 21 15.51 -4.97 -0.68
CA PHE A 21 14.66 -6.11 -0.37
C PHE A 21 13.94 -6.60 -1.63
N PRO A 22 13.71 -7.91 -1.81
CA PRO A 22 13.11 -8.45 -3.05
C PRO A 22 11.80 -7.78 -3.46
N ASN A 23 10.93 -7.46 -2.49
CA ASN A 23 9.62 -6.86 -2.73
C ASN A 23 9.60 -5.32 -2.57
N ILE A 24 10.75 -4.67 -2.64
CA ILE A 24 10.91 -3.21 -2.66
C ILE A 24 11.60 -2.81 -3.95
N ILE A 25 11.13 -1.73 -4.60
CA ILE A 25 11.73 -1.21 -5.82
C ILE A 25 13.19 -0.81 -5.58
N ARG A 26 14.08 -1.23 -6.46
CA ARG A 26 15.51 -0.94 -6.34
C ARG A 26 15.86 0.39 -6.98
N LEU A 27 16.51 1.26 -6.22
CA LEU A 27 17.16 2.45 -6.74
C LEU A 27 18.49 2.06 -7.38
N LEU A 28 18.69 2.41 -8.64
CA LEU A 28 19.89 2.10 -9.42
C LEU A 28 20.86 3.27 -9.43
N ASP A 29 20.36 4.49 -9.60
CA ASP A 29 21.20 5.69 -9.66
C ASP A 29 20.39 6.95 -9.32
N ILE A 30 21.08 8.06 -9.08
CA ILE A 30 20.50 9.37 -8.78
C ILE A 30 21.27 10.43 -9.55
N PHE A 31 20.55 11.27 -10.28
CA PHE A 31 21.11 12.44 -10.94
C PHE A 31 20.37 13.70 -10.46
N GLU A 32 21.08 14.78 -10.32
CA GLU A 32 20.51 16.07 -9.97
C GLU A 32 21.07 17.21 -10.82
N ASN A 33 20.27 18.23 -11.04
CA ASN A 33 20.69 19.52 -11.55
C ASN A 33 20.10 20.63 -10.65
N ASP A 34 20.30 21.88 -11.03
CA ASP A 34 19.88 23.05 -10.21
C ASP A 34 18.38 23.07 -9.85
N THR A 35 17.54 22.38 -10.59
CA THR A 35 16.07 22.44 -10.47
C THR A 35 15.39 21.09 -10.33
N THR A 36 16.06 19.98 -10.66
CA THR A 36 15.41 18.67 -10.82
C THR A 36 16.30 17.55 -10.28
N LEU A 37 15.65 16.64 -9.56
CA LEU A 37 16.21 15.39 -9.09
C LEU A 37 15.63 14.25 -9.91
N PHE A 38 16.50 13.35 -10.41
CA PHE A 38 16.14 12.18 -11.18
C PHE A 38 16.51 10.92 -10.42
N LEU A 39 15.55 10.08 -10.13
CA LEU A 39 15.76 8.76 -9.57
C LEU A 39 15.71 7.73 -10.70
N VAL A 40 16.75 6.93 -10.84
CA VAL A 40 16.80 5.81 -11.78
C VAL A 40 16.44 4.55 -11.00
N LEU A 41 15.29 4.00 -11.29
CA LEU A 41 14.76 2.81 -10.63
C LEU A 41 14.87 1.61 -11.58
N GLU A 42 14.86 0.39 -11.02
CA GLU A 42 14.68 -0.79 -11.83
C GLU A 42 13.35 -0.75 -12.58
N LEU A 43 13.33 -1.28 -13.79
CA LEU A 43 12.11 -1.33 -14.60
C LEU A 43 11.31 -2.60 -14.29
N LEU A 44 10.04 -2.43 -13.92
CA LEU A 44 9.06 -3.50 -13.83
C LEU A 44 8.06 -3.37 -15.00
N PRO A 45 8.17 -4.21 -16.04
CA PRO A 45 7.41 -4.01 -17.29
C PRO A 45 5.93 -4.41 -17.19
N GLY A 46 5.50 -4.99 -16.08
CA GLY A 46 4.11 -5.39 -15.84
C GLY A 46 3.14 -4.23 -15.55
N GLY A 47 3.67 -3.01 -15.33
CA GLY A 47 2.88 -1.88 -14.86
C GLY A 47 2.61 -1.96 -13.37
N ASP A 48 1.56 -1.32 -12.90
CA ASP A 48 1.11 -1.39 -11.51
C ASP A 48 -0.01 -2.44 -11.31
N MET A 49 -0.32 -2.72 -10.06
CA MET A 49 -1.35 -3.70 -9.70
C MET A 49 -2.76 -3.22 -10.04
N PHE A 50 -3.01 -1.92 -10.09
CA PHE A 50 -4.31 -1.40 -10.48
C PHE A 50 -4.59 -1.73 -11.95
N ASP A 51 -3.66 -1.43 -12.86
CA ASP A 51 -3.73 -1.79 -14.27
C ASP A 51 -3.85 -3.31 -14.47
N PHE A 52 -3.08 -4.08 -13.70
CA PHE A 52 -3.14 -5.54 -13.71
C PHE A 52 -4.53 -6.07 -13.34
N LEU A 53 -5.17 -5.50 -12.33
CA LEU A 53 -6.53 -5.85 -11.92
C LEU A 53 -7.57 -5.38 -12.95
N GLN A 54 -7.42 -4.17 -13.48
CA GLN A 54 -8.33 -3.63 -14.50
C GLN A 54 -8.34 -4.50 -15.77
N ASP A 55 -7.17 -4.91 -16.27
CA ASP A 55 -7.03 -5.80 -17.42
C ASP A 55 -7.75 -7.15 -17.21
N ARG A 56 -7.98 -7.57 -15.95
CA ARG A 56 -8.68 -8.81 -15.54
C ARG A 56 -10.11 -8.59 -15.06
N GLY A 57 -10.65 -7.38 -15.21
CA GLY A 57 -11.97 -7.01 -14.72
C GLY A 57 -12.11 -7.18 -13.20
N PHE A 58 -11.04 -6.91 -12.46
CA PHE A 58 -10.95 -7.03 -11.00
C PHE A 58 -11.32 -8.44 -10.48
N ASN A 59 -11.00 -9.46 -11.25
CA ASN A 59 -11.33 -10.84 -10.93
C ASN A 59 -10.07 -11.72 -10.95
N ILE A 60 -9.49 -11.93 -9.77
CA ILE A 60 -8.35 -12.83 -9.59
C ILE A 60 -8.71 -13.97 -8.64
N ARG A 61 -7.97 -15.07 -8.75
CA ARG A 61 -8.17 -16.23 -7.86
C ARG A 61 -7.65 -15.93 -6.46
N GLU A 62 -8.33 -16.42 -5.43
CA GLU A 62 -7.88 -16.29 -4.04
C GLU A 62 -6.44 -16.77 -3.84
N SER A 63 -6.05 -17.88 -4.50
CA SER A 63 -4.67 -18.40 -4.42
C SER A 63 -3.63 -17.41 -4.96
N GLN A 64 -3.97 -16.62 -5.98
CA GLN A 64 -3.10 -15.56 -6.51
C GLN A 64 -3.07 -14.35 -5.57
N ALA A 65 -4.24 -13.95 -5.05
CA ALA A 65 -4.32 -12.90 -4.04
C ALA A 65 -3.46 -13.23 -2.80
N GLN A 66 -3.46 -14.49 -2.34
CA GLN A 66 -2.61 -14.95 -1.24
C GLN A 66 -1.12 -14.76 -1.51
N VAL A 67 -0.65 -15.03 -2.74
CA VAL A 67 0.76 -14.83 -3.12
C VAL A 67 1.12 -13.34 -3.06
N PHE A 68 0.28 -12.48 -3.63
CA PHE A 68 0.50 -11.05 -3.63
C PHE A 68 0.49 -10.47 -2.21
N ILE A 69 -0.54 -10.81 -1.41
CA ILE A 69 -0.66 -10.34 -0.03
C ILE A 69 0.52 -10.81 0.83
N LYS A 70 0.98 -12.06 0.64
CA LYS A 70 2.17 -12.55 1.33
C LYS A 70 3.40 -11.71 0.99
N SER A 71 3.61 -11.38 -0.29
CA SER A 71 4.75 -10.57 -0.73
C SER A 71 4.69 -9.15 -0.17
N ILE A 72 3.49 -8.51 -0.17
CA ILE A 72 3.27 -7.20 0.43
C ILE A 72 3.53 -7.25 1.94
N ALA A 73 2.94 -8.20 2.65
CA ALA A 73 3.13 -8.36 4.09
C ALA A 73 4.61 -8.56 4.47
N THR A 74 5.35 -9.34 3.66
CA THR A 74 6.78 -9.55 3.87
C THR A 74 7.59 -8.26 3.68
N ALA A 75 7.23 -7.42 2.69
CA ALA A 75 7.85 -6.11 2.50
C ALA A 75 7.52 -5.15 3.67
N LEU A 76 6.27 -5.12 4.13
CA LEU A 76 5.88 -4.32 5.29
C LEU A 76 6.58 -4.78 6.57
N GLU A 77 6.66 -6.09 6.84
CA GLU A 77 7.41 -6.65 7.98
C GLU A 77 8.86 -6.17 7.96
N TYR A 78 9.50 -6.23 6.79
CA TYR A 78 10.86 -5.74 6.61
C TYR A 78 10.96 -4.25 6.97
N LEU A 79 10.13 -3.37 6.39
CA LEU A 79 10.10 -1.93 6.69
C LEU A 79 9.82 -1.66 8.17
N HIS A 80 8.83 -2.33 8.74
CA HIS A 80 8.44 -2.18 10.14
C HIS A 80 9.54 -2.61 11.11
N SER A 81 10.39 -3.60 10.74
CA SER A 81 11.53 -4.01 11.55
C SER A 81 12.58 -2.90 11.72
N TYR A 82 12.61 -1.96 10.79
CA TYR A 82 13.46 -0.78 10.83
C TYR A 82 12.75 0.49 11.32
N GLY A 83 11.52 0.35 11.80
CA GLY A 83 10.76 1.49 12.29
C GLY A 83 10.13 2.34 11.19
N ILE A 84 10.04 1.85 9.95
CA ILE A 84 9.49 2.60 8.81
C ILE A 84 8.01 2.23 8.64
N ALA A 85 7.12 3.22 8.70
CA ALA A 85 5.75 3.14 8.22
C ALA A 85 5.71 3.54 6.73
N TYR A 86 5.10 2.69 5.89
CA TYR A 86 5.03 2.94 4.45
C TYR A 86 4.01 4.01 4.10
N ARG A 87 2.81 3.96 4.68
CA ARG A 87 1.76 4.98 4.70
C ARG A 87 1.00 5.23 3.39
N ASP A 88 1.38 4.65 2.26
CA ASP A 88 0.65 4.81 0.99
C ASP A 88 0.47 3.48 0.24
N LEU A 89 0.05 2.44 0.99
CA LEU A 89 -0.21 1.13 0.39
C LEU A 89 -1.54 1.16 -0.38
N LYS A 90 -1.41 1.05 -1.69
CA LYS A 90 -2.51 0.96 -2.66
C LYS A 90 -2.04 0.27 -3.93
N PRO A 91 -2.94 -0.24 -4.80
CA PRO A 91 -2.56 -0.97 -6.01
C PRO A 91 -1.64 -0.19 -6.96
N GLU A 92 -1.79 1.13 -7.06
CA GLU A 92 -0.98 2.00 -7.92
C GLU A 92 0.49 2.06 -7.49
N ASN A 93 0.77 1.79 -6.20
CA ASN A 93 2.12 1.79 -5.64
C ASN A 93 2.73 0.38 -5.55
N ILE A 94 2.08 -0.63 -6.11
CA ILE A 94 2.54 -2.01 -6.18
C ILE A 94 2.86 -2.34 -7.63
N LEU A 95 4.16 -2.36 -7.99
CA LEU A 95 4.59 -2.64 -9.35
C LEU A 95 4.72 -4.15 -9.60
N MET A 96 4.42 -4.55 -10.84
CA MET A 96 4.39 -5.93 -11.30
C MET A 96 5.59 -6.23 -12.21
N SER A 97 6.26 -7.36 -12.00
CA SER A 97 7.38 -7.78 -12.85
C SER A 97 6.96 -8.16 -14.27
N SER A 98 5.71 -8.58 -14.44
CA SER A 98 5.12 -8.95 -15.72
C SER A 98 3.60 -8.81 -15.67
N LYS A 99 2.92 -9.05 -16.80
CA LYS A 99 1.46 -9.13 -16.87
C LYS A 99 0.91 -10.54 -16.66
N GLU A 100 1.78 -11.50 -16.32
CA GLU A 100 1.39 -12.90 -16.13
C GLU A 100 0.89 -13.17 -14.71
N ASP A 101 0.25 -14.32 -14.52
CA ASP A 101 -0.35 -14.72 -13.24
C ASP A 101 0.68 -15.00 -12.13
N ASP A 102 1.92 -15.29 -12.48
CA ASP A 102 3.05 -15.56 -11.58
C ASP A 102 3.97 -14.34 -11.37
N ALA A 103 3.50 -13.15 -11.75
CA ALA A 103 4.26 -11.91 -11.60
C ALA A 103 4.70 -11.71 -10.14
N GLU A 104 5.96 -11.31 -9.98
CA GLU A 104 6.47 -10.81 -8.71
C GLU A 104 6.01 -9.37 -8.50
N ILE A 105 5.86 -8.96 -7.24
CA ILE A 105 5.45 -7.60 -6.90
C ILE A 105 6.54 -6.86 -6.13
N LYS A 106 6.59 -5.55 -6.31
CA LYS A 106 7.43 -4.65 -5.52
C LYS A 106 6.69 -3.39 -5.12
N LEU A 107 6.86 -3.00 -3.85
CA LEU A 107 6.41 -1.71 -3.37
C LEU A 107 7.29 -0.60 -3.98
N SER A 108 6.64 0.45 -4.42
CA SER A 108 7.25 1.67 -4.99
C SER A 108 6.74 2.90 -4.26
N ASP A 109 7.20 4.08 -4.64
CA ASP A 109 6.78 5.37 -4.07
C ASP A 109 6.86 5.44 -2.53
N PHE A 110 8.04 5.75 -2.03
CA PHE A 110 8.32 5.94 -0.59
C PHE A 110 8.18 7.40 -0.14
N GLY A 111 7.63 8.27 -1.00
CA GLY A 111 7.51 9.70 -0.73
C GLY A 111 6.71 10.05 0.53
N LEU A 112 5.74 9.21 0.89
CA LEU A 112 4.96 9.38 2.13
C LEU A 112 5.49 8.56 3.31
N SER A 113 6.50 7.72 3.14
CA SER A 113 7.02 6.88 4.21
C SER A 113 7.64 7.69 5.35
N LYS A 114 7.57 7.19 6.56
CA LYS A 114 8.07 7.87 7.77
C LYS A 114 8.75 6.89 8.71
N ILE A 115 9.87 7.33 9.28
CA ILE A 115 10.49 6.62 10.41
C ILE A 115 9.70 6.98 11.66
N ILE A 116 9.16 5.96 12.33
CA ILE A 116 8.44 6.05 13.61
C ILE A 116 9.19 5.13 14.58
N ALA A 117 9.93 5.71 15.50
CA ALA A 117 10.72 4.95 16.46
C ALA A 117 9.83 4.13 17.42
N PRO A 118 10.35 3.09 18.08
CA PRO A 118 9.60 2.36 19.10
C PRO A 118 9.05 3.32 20.16
N ASN A 119 7.75 3.23 20.45
CA ASN A 119 7.02 4.11 21.37
C ASN A 119 6.80 5.56 20.90
N GLU A 120 7.16 5.89 19.66
CA GLU A 120 6.73 7.13 19.01
C GLU A 120 5.43 6.93 18.26
N ARG A 121 4.68 8.02 18.09
CA ARG A 121 3.47 8.10 17.30
C ARG A 121 3.55 9.32 16.38
N SER A 122 2.75 9.31 15.33
CA SER A 122 2.63 10.42 14.37
C SER A 122 1.17 10.83 14.29
N ASP A 123 0.92 12.12 14.11
CA ASP A 123 -0.37 12.73 13.83
C ASP A 123 -0.42 13.36 12.43
N GLU A 124 0.65 13.17 11.64
CA GLU A 124 0.79 13.75 10.30
C GLU A 124 -0.19 13.11 9.32
N PRO A 125 -1.13 13.86 8.70
CA PRO A 125 -2.07 13.31 7.74
C PRO A 125 -1.35 12.83 6.47
N PHE A 126 -1.79 11.70 5.92
CA PHE A 126 -1.19 11.11 4.72
C PHE A 126 -2.18 10.20 3.98
N GLY A 127 -1.78 9.78 2.78
CA GLY A 127 -2.35 8.66 2.05
C GLY A 127 -3.59 8.98 1.25
N THR A 128 -4.15 7.93 0.66
CA THR A 128 -5.37 7.95 -0.14
C THR A 128 -6.53 7.49 0.75
N ILE A 129 -7.57 8.29 0.88
CA ILE A 129 -8.68 8.14 1.85
C ILE A 129 -9.24 6.71 1.87
N SER A 130 -9.52 6.13 0.72
CA SER A 130 -10.11 4.78 0.63
C SER A 130 -9.24 3.65 1.20
N TYR A 131 -7.95 3.90 1.41
CA TYR A 131 -6.99 2.93 1.97
C TYR A 131 -6.48 3.32 3.35
N ALA A 132 -6.77 4.55 3.81
CA ALA A 132 -6.27 5.07 5.07
C ALA A 132 -7.00 4.48 6.28
N ALA A 133 -6.26 4.23 7.35
CA ALA A 133 -6.81 3.72 8.62
C ALA A 133 -7.70 4.78 9.30
N PRO A 134 -8.74 4.36 10.05
CA PRO A 134 -9.66 5.28 10.72
C PRO A 134 -8.96 6.31 11.60
N GLU A 135 -7.94 5.93 12.36
CA GLU A 135 -7.17 6.84 13.22
C GLU A 135 -6.46 7.93 12.43
N VAL A 136 -6.01 7.62 11.18
CA VAL A 136 -5.40 8.62 10.29
C VAL A 136 -6.45 9.60 9.77
N LEU A 137 -7.62 9.09 9.38
CA LEU A 137 -8.73 9.91 8.88
C LEU A 137 -9.31 10.82 9.97
N LEU A 138 -9.28 10.37 11.23
CA LEU A 138 -9.69 11.15 12.40
C LEU A 138 -8.64 12.17 12.86
N GLY A 139 -7.42 12.12 12.31
CA GLY A 139 -6.31 12.95 12.77
C GLY A 139 -5.80 12.58 14.16
N GLU A 140 -5.97 11.32 14.54
CA GLU A 140 -5.47 10.77 15.80
C GLU A 140 -4.00 10.33 15.66
N GLU A 141 -3.34 10.10 16.80
CA GLU A 141 -1.99 9.56 16.81
C GLU A 141 -1.98 8.09 16.37
N TYR A 142 -1.08 7.74 15.45
CA TYR A 142 -0.92 6.40 14.90
C TYR A 142 0.53 5.92 14.92
N ASP A 143 0.71 4.63 14.68
CA ASP A 143 2.01 3.98 14.47
C ASP A 143 2.03 3.20 13.14
N LYS A 144 2.98 2.29 12.97
CA LYS A 144 3.14 1.49 11.74
C LYS A 144 1.96 0.55 11.45
N SER A 145 1.06 0.30 12.43
CA SER A 145 -0.09 -0.58 12.25
C SER A 145 -1.08 -0.08 11.20
N VAL A 146 -1.05 1.21 10.86
CA VAL A 146 -1.85 1.79 9.77
C VAL A 146 -1.61 1.11 8.42
N ASP A 147 -0.39 0.61 8.17
CA ASP A 147 -0.08 -0.16 6.97
C ASP A 147 -0.80 -1.52 6.94
N LEU A 148 -1.12 -2.09 8.10
CA LEU A 148 -1.87 -3.36 8.19
C LEU A 148 -3.35 -3.15 7.85
N TRP A 149 -3.92 -2.00 8.21
CA TRP A 149 -5.25 -1.62 7.74
C TRP A 149 -5.27 -1.53 6.20
N SER A 150 -4.34 -0.78 5.62
CA SER A 150 -4.23 -0.64 4.16
C SER A 150 -4.01 -1.99 3.47
N LEU A 151 -3.24 -2.90 4.08
CA LEU A 151 -3.07 -4.28 3.62
C LEU A 151 -4.41 -5.04 3.63
N GLY A 152 -5.23 -4.86 4.65
CA GLY A 152 -6.58 -5.44 4.73
C GLY A 152 -7.49 -4.92 3.62
N VAL A 153 -7.44 -3.61 3.32
CA VAL A 153 -8.19 -2.98 2.22
C VAL A 153 -7.75 -3.54 0.87
N VAL A 154 -6.44 -3.64 0.62
CA VAL A 154 -5.90 -4.25 -0.60
C VAL A 154 -6.30 -5.72 -0.71
N ALA A 155 -6.23 -6.48 0.38
CA ALA A 155 -6.65 -7.89 0.39
C ALA A 155 -8.13 -8.04 0.05
N TYR A 156 -8.98 -7.19 0.61
CA TYR A 156 -10.40 -7.17 0.28
C TYR A 156 -10.63 -6.87 -1.20
N LEU A 157 -9.99 -5.83 -1.74
CA LEU A 157 -10.08 -5.46 -3.17
C LEU A 157 -9.65 -6.61 -4.08
N LEU A 158 -8.54 -7.28 -3.77
CA LEU A 158 -8.02 -8.38 -4.58
C LEU A 158 -9.01 -9.56 -4.69
N VAL A 159 -9.78 -9.84 -3.64
CA VAL A 159 -10.70 -10.99 -3.62
C VAL A 159 -12.14 -10.65 -3.93
N SER A 160 -12.53 -9.37 -3.83
CA SER A 160 -13.92 -8.91 -4.08
C SER A 160 -14.08 -8.13 -5.37
N GLY A 161 -12.99 -7.51 -5.85
CA GLY A 161 -13.01 -6.59 -6.99
C GLY A 161 -13.55 -5.18 -6.67
N THR A 162 -13.82 -4.90 -5.39
CA THR A 162 -14.34 -3.60 -4.91
C THR A 162 -13.62 -3.18 -3.64
N LEU A 163 -13.66 -1.90 -3.31
CA LEU A 163 -13.20 -1.42 -2.01
C LEU A 163 -14.18 -1.82 -0.89
N PRO A 164 -13.69 -2.06 0.35
CA PRO A 164 -14.56 -2.39 1.48
C PRO A 164 -15.42 -1.19 1.91
N PHE A 165 -14.86 0.01 1.81
CA PHE A 165 -15.51 1.28 2.16
C PHE A 165 -15.31 2.22 0.97
N ASP A 166 -16.38 2.49 0.24
CA ASP A 166 -16.34 3.31 -0.97
C ASP A 166 -17.60 4.18 -1.06
N ASP A 167 -17.41 5.44 -1.42
CA ASP A 167 -18.49 6.39 -1.69
C ASP A 167 -17.94 7.57 -2.50
N ASP A 168 -18.82 8.29 -3.21
CA ASP A 168 -18.46 9.54 -3.89
C ASP A 168 -18.17 10.69 -2.90
N ASN A 169 -18.61 10.55 -1.65
CA ASN A 169 -18.40 11.51 -0.57
C ASN A 169 -17.36 10.97 0.43
N GLU A 170 -16.24 11.67 0.57
CA GLU A 170 -15.14 11.31 1.47
C GLU A 170 -15.58 11.19 2.95
N ASP A 171 -16.51 12.04 3.40
CA ASP A 171 -17.06 11.95 4.77
C ASP A 171 -17.81 10.63 5.01
N LEU A 172 -18.47 10.08 3.98
CA LEU A 172 -19.14 8.79 4.07
C LEU A 172 -18.16 7.62 4.04
N ILE A 173 -17.04 7.72 3.34
CA ILE A 173 -15.98 6.71 3.41
C ILE A 173 -15.45 6.63 4.84
N LEU A 174 -15.15 7.78 5.46
CA LEU A 174 -14.71 7.85 6.85
C LEU A 174 -15.76 7.25 7.81
N GLU A 175 -17.03 7.66 7.68
CA GLU A 175 -18.13 7.16 8.52
C GLU A 175 -18.23 5.63 8.44
N ARG A 176 -18.17 5.06 7.24
CA ARG A 176 -18.22 3.61 7.01
C ARG A 176 -16.98 2.91 7.56
N ALA A 177 -15.78 3.44 7.34
CA ALA A 177 -14.55 2.85 7.85
C ALA A 177 -14.52 2.76 9.40
N ILE A 178 -15.22 3.69 10.09
CA ILE A 178 -15.31 3.71 11.55
C ILE A 178 -16.41 2.81 12.07
N ASN A 179 -17.58 2.79 11.41
CA ASN A 179 -18.81 2.26 11.98
C ASN A 179 -19.29 0.95 11.36
N ASP A 180 -18.84 0.63 10.13
CA ASP A 180 -19.35 -0.51 9.39
C ASP A 180 -18.33 -1.66 9.32
N ASP A 181 -18.83 -2.89 9.28
CA ASP A 181 -18.05 -4.04 8.83
C ASP A 181 -18.03 -4.07 7.29
N PRO A 182 -16.92 -4.51 6.65
CA PRO A 182 -16.89 -4.79 5.21
C PRO A 182 -17.99 -5.77 4.78
N ASP A 183 -18.54 -5.60 3.58
CA ASP A 183 -19.58 -6.51 3.09
C ASP A 183 -19.03 -7.89 2.72
N TYR A 184 -19.15 -8.85 3.64
CA TYR A 184 -18.76 -10.26 3.40
C TYR A 184 -19.84 -11.11 2.70
N LYS A 185 -20.98 -10.51 2.31
CA LYS A 185 -22.11 -11.22 1.69
C LYS A 185 -22.14 -11.07 0.19
N SER A 186 -21.37 -10.15 -0.37
CA SER A 186 -21.34 -9.95 -1.82
C SER A 186 -20.98 -11.26 -2.55
N PRO A 187 -21.45 -11.47 -3.79
CA PRO A 187 -21.25 -12.72 -4.53
C PRO A 187 -19.79 -13.15 -4.69
N TRP A 188 -18.87 -12.19 -4.71
CA TRP A 188 -17.45 -12.42 -4.90
C TRP A 188 -16.77 -12.86 -3.60
N ILE A 189 -16.88 -12.06 -2.56
CA ILE A 189 -16.26 -12.36 -1.28
C ILE A 189 -16.92 -13.53 -0.53
N SER A 190 -18.17 -13.86 -0.85
CA SER A 190 -18.87 -15.02 -0.29
C SER A 190 -18.18 -16.34 -0.63
N LYS A 191 -17.45 -16.39 -1.76
CA LYS A 191 -16.78 -17.58 -2.30
C LYS A 191 -15.39 -17.82 -1.73
N ILE A 192 -14.76 -16.83 -1.10
CA ILE A 192 -13.42 -17.00 -0.53
C ILE A 192 -13.45 -17.92 0.69
N SER A 193 -12.30 -18.50 1.02
CA SER A 193 -12.13 -19.41 2.14
C SER A 193 -12.48 -18.74 3.49
N LYS A 194 -12.70 -19.55 4.52
CA LYS A 194 -12.90 -19.06 5.89
C LYS A 194 -11.64 -18.36 6.40
N GLU A 195 -10.49 -18.88 6.03
CA GLU A 195 -9.16 -18.38 6.36
C GLU A 195 -8.95 -16.99 5.73
N GLY A 196 -9.30 -16.81 4.44
CA GLY A 196 -9.24 -15.52 3.77
C GLY A 196 -10.13 -14.47 4.41
N LYS A 197 -11.39 -14.83 4.75
CA LYS A 197 -12.29 -13.94 5.51
C LYS A 197 -11.73 -13.59 6.89
N HIS A 198 -11.13 -14.57 7.58
CA HIS A 198 -10.53 -14.34 8.90
C HIS A 198 -9.33 -13.39 8.81
N PHE A 199 -8.50 -13.54 7.78
CA PHE A 199 -7.37 -12.64 7.54
C PHE A 199 -7.81 -11.18 7.36
N ILE A 200 -8.81 -10.93 6.52
CA ILE A 200 -9.31 -9.58 6.24
C ILE A 200 -9.98 -8.95 7.49
N LYS A 201 -10.60 -9.75 8.35
CA LYS A 201 -11.27 -9.28 9.58
C LYS A 201 -10.32 -8.94 10.74
N ARG A 202 -9.07 -9.25 10.63
CA ARG A 202 -8.07 -9.14 11.69
C ARG A 202 -7.32 -7.84 11.66
#